data_2aae5e492b0121ad687f94ca5f1c79ac
#
_entry.id   2aae5e492b0121ad687f94ca5f1c79ac
#
_cell.length_a   1.000
_cell.length_b   1.000
_cell.length_c   1.000
_cell.angle_alpha   90.00
_cell.angle_beta   90.00
_cell.angle_gamma   90.00
#
_symmetry.space_group_name_H-M   'P 1'
#
loop_
_entity.id
_entity.type
_entity.pdbx_description
1 polymer ?
#
loop_
_entity_poly.entity_id
_entity_poly.type
_entity_poly.pdbx_seq_one_letter_code
_entity_poly.pdbx_strand_id
1 'polypeptide(L)'
;MKKKLLSLLLGVAMVLSLAGCGSSETAVTAETATEENAAEAETAEEAEPATEETATEAEESGETKVLKVAMECGYAPYNWTQPDDSNGAVPINDSSDYAYGYDVMIAKKIADALGYELQIVKLDWDSLVPAVQSGTVDCVIAGQSITSERLEMVDFSTPYYYASVVGLVKADGPYAEAKGLSDLKGATCTSQLGTIWYDVCLPQIEDANVQPAQESAPAMLVALESDRTDLIVTDMPTAMAACVAYPDMKILDFTGTEDDFAVSEEEINIGISVQKGNTELLDGINSVLAGMTVEDFDSMMQEAISVQPLAE
;
A
#
# COMPACT_ATOMS: atom_id res chain seq x y z
N MET A 1 -32.29 -42.25 28.93
CA MET A 1 -32.69 -43.11 27.82
C MET A 1 -31.84 -42.69 26.60
N LYS A 2 -30.69 -43.30 26.40
CA LYS A 2 -30.36 -44.44 25.51
C LYS A 2 -30.93 -44.28 24.10
N LYS A 3 -30.04 -44.03 23.09
CA LYS A 3 -29.66 -44.86 21.94
C LYS A 3 -29.03 -43.97 20.86
N LYS A 4 -27.75 -44.18 20.58
CA LYS A 4 -27.04 -45.02 19.58
C LYS A 4 -26.93 -44.34 18.20
N LEU A 5 -25.71 -43.95 17.86
CA LEU A 5 -24.74 -44.57 16.93
C LEU A 5 -25.35 -45.02 15.58
N LEU A 6 -24.82 -44.44 14.49
CA LEU A 6 -24.42 -45.26 13.34
C LEU A 6 -23.37 -44.56 12.46
N SER A 7 -22.19 -45.14 12.43
CA SER A 7 -21.08 -44.93 11.51
C SER A 7 -21.43 -45.52 10.12
N LEU A 8 -20.97 -44.95 9.05
CA LEU A 8 -20.73 -45.72 7.82
C LEU A 8 -19.46 -45.20 7.10
N LEU A 9 -18.45 -46.04 7.21
CA LEU A 9 -17.22 -46.09 6.39
C LEU A 9 -17.52 -46.80 5.07
N LEU A 10 -16.99 -46.30 3.96
CA LEU A 10 -16.60 -47.06 2.76
C LEU A 10 -15.67 -46.11 1.97
N GLY A 11 -14.44 -46.29 1.68
CA GLY A 11 -13.59 -47.50 1.53
C GLY A 11 -13.41 -47.83 0.05
N VAL A 12 -12.12 -47.77 -0.41
CA VAL A 12 -11.55 -48.51 -1.56
C VAL A 12 -11.73 -47.83 -2.95
N ALA A 13 -10.76 -47.68 -3.84
CA ALA A 13 -9.51 -48.42 -4.08
C ALA A 13 -8.55 -47.61 -4.99
N MET A 14 -7.28 -47.90 -4.81
CA MET A 14 -6.15 -47.71 -5.74
C MET A 14 -6.35 -48.33 -7.09
N VAL A 15 -5.79 -47.71 -8.16
CA VAL A 15 -5.13 -48.47 -9.24
C VAL A 15 -3.83 -47.75 -9.60
N LEU A 16 -2.73 -48.41 -9.30
CA LEU A 16 -1.40 -48.25 -9.90
C LEU A 16 -1.42 -48.86 -11.30
N SER A 17 -0.75 -48.26 -12.25
CA SER A 17 -0.11 -48.97 -13.33
C SER A 17 1.22 -48.30 -13.68
N LEU A 18 2.27 -49.11 -13.43
CA LEU A 18 3.67 -48.95 -13.81
C LEU A 18 3.87 -49.45 -15.26
N ALA A 19 5.02 -49.05 -15.77
CA ALA A 19 5.87 -49.60 -16.83
C ALA A 19 5.77 -48.85 -18.16
N GLY A 20 6.86 -48.53 -18.84
CA GLY A 20 8.19 -49.08 -18.79
C GLY A 20 9.21 -48.27 -19.60
N CYS A 21 10.42 -48.61 -19.31
CA CYS A 21 11.74 -48.23 -19.82
C CYS A 21 11.90 -48.19 -21.35
N GLY A 22 12.87 -47.34 -21.75
CA GLY A 22 13.54 -47.46 -23.05
C GLY A 22 14.68 -46.47 -23.20
N SER A 23 15.86 -46.84 -22.73
CA SER A 23 17.17 -46.20 -22.99
C SER A 23 17.58 -46.34 -24.44
N SER A 24 18.27 -45.37 -25.02
CA SER A 24 19.50 -45.55 -25.78
C SER A 24 20.22 -44.24 -26.04
N GLU A 25 21.43 -44.22 -25.53
CA GLU A 25 22.55 -43.36 -25.93
C GLU A 25 22.90 -43.58 -27.41
N THR A 26 23.34 -42.57 -28.09
CA THR A 26 24.63 -42.59 -28.77
C THR A 26 25.08 -41.18 -29.16
N ALA A 27 26.32 -40.94 -28.84
CA ALA A 27 27.15 -39.76 -29.12
C ALA A 27 27.68 -39.77 -30.55
N VAL A 28 28.34 -38.69 -30.89
CA VAL A 28 29.60 -38.54 -31.66
C VAL A 28 29.56 -37.73 -32.95
N THR A 29 30.39 -36.69 -32.87
CA THR A 29 31.33 -36.03 -33.80
C THR A 29 30.76 -35.23 -34.98
N ALA A 30 31.07 -33.94 -35.06
CA ALA A 30 32.29 -33.16 -35.44
C ALA A 30 32.55 -33.17 -36.96
N GLU A 31 32.88 -32.04 -37.41
CA GLU A 31 33.79 -31.56 -38.48
C GLU A 31 33.08 -30.68 -39.54
N THR A 32 33.44 -29.44 -39.54
CA THR A 32 34.46 -28.65 -40.25
C THR A 32 34.32 -28.59 -41.77
N ALA A 33 34.32 -27.41 -42.28
CA ALA A 33 35.08 -26.80 -43.37
C ALA A 33 34.25 -25.69 -44.06
N THR A 34 34.69 -24.44 -43.94
CA THR A 34 35.65 -23.64 -44.76
C THR A 34 35.31 -23.55 -46.24
N GLU A 35 35.18 -22.38 -46.70
CA GLU A 35 35.91 -21.59 -47.70
C GLU A 35 34.94 -20.61 -48.40
N GLU A 36 35.15 -19.32 -48.29
CA GLU A 36 36.05 -18.42 -48.99
C GLU A 36 35.65 -18.13 -50.45
N ASN A 37 35.32 -16.88 -50.74
CA ASN A 37 35.87 -16.01 -51.78
C ASN A 37 35.04 -14.76 -51.89
N ALA A 38 35.51 -13.57 -51.60
CA ALA A 38 36.52 -12.67 -52.10
C ALA A 38 36.11 -11.88 -53.37
N ALA A 39 36.10 -10.56 -53.14
CA ALA A 39 36.54 -9.45 -53.98
C ALA A 39 35.70 -9.12 -55.23
N GLU A 40 35.49 -7.89 -55.59
CA GLU A 40 36.22 -6.62 -55.82
C GLU A 40 35.22 -5.49 -56.03
N ALA A 41 35.31 -4.37 -55.40
CA ALA A 41 35.95 -3.07 -55.69
C ALA A 41 35.62 -2.42 -57.02
N GLU A 42 35.21 -1.20 -56.96
CA GLU A 42 35.59 0.09 -57.61
C GLU A 42 34.36 0.97 -57.80
N THR A 43 34.33 2.14 -57.53
CA THR A 43 34.98 3.44 -57.41
C THR A 43 33.95 4.55 -57.48
N ALA A 44 34.14 5.47 -56.62
CA ALA A 44 33.81 6.88 -56.52
C ALA A 44 33.13 7.60 -57.68
N GLU A 45 32.15 8.46 -57.37
CA GLU A 45 32.22 9.87 -57.80
C GLU A 45 31.35 10.77 -56.90
N GLU A 46 31.91 11.87 -56.60
CA GLU A 46 31.61 12.97 -55.70
C GLU A 46 30.54 13.91 -56.30
N ALA A 47 29.54 14.34 -55.50
CA ALA A 47 28.91 15.65 -55.60
C ALA A 47 28.02 15.96 -54.39
N GLU A 48 28.48 16.84 -53.49
CA GLU A 48 27.65 17.74 -52.68
C GLU A 48 27.31 19.02 -53.50
N PRO A 49 26.43 19.94 -53.04
CA PRO A 49 25.50 19.97 -51.92
C PRO A 49 24.09 20.48 -52.29
N ALA A 50 23.09 20.30 -51.42
CA ALA A 50 22.05 21.29 -51.17
C ALA A 50 21.29 21.00 -49.90
N THR A 51 21.49 21.85 -48.93
CA THR A 51 20.69 22.13 -47.76
C THR A 51 19.20 22.27 -48.08
N GLU A 52 18.36 21.44 -47.45
CA GLU A 52 17.02 21.86 -47.07
C GLU A 52 16.74 21.24 -45.70
N GLU A 53 16.84 22.08 -44.64
CA GLU A 53 16.27 21.84 -43.36
C GLU A 53 14.77 21.67 -43.51
N THR A 54 14.30 20.45 -43.45
CA THR A 54 12.90 20.19 -43.14
C THR A 54 12.88 19.76 -41.69
N ALA A 55 12.64 20.71 -40.80
CA ALA A 55 12.22 20.44 -39.46
C ALA A 55 10.92 19.62 -39.55
N THR A 56 11.05 18.30 -39.36
CA THR A 56 9.90 17.47 -39.08
C THR A 56 9.55 17.73 -37.60
N GLU A 57 8.60 18.64 -37.40
CA GLU A 57 7.84 18.67 -36.16
C GLU A 57 7.25 17.27 -36.03
N ALA A 58 7.79 16.50 -35.10
CA ALA A 58 7.13 15.34 -34.57
C ALA A 58 5.90 15.88 -33.81
N GLU A 59 4.74 15.82 -34.43
CA GLU A 59 3.47 15.89 -33.73
C GLU A 59 3.49 14.68 -32.74
N GLU A 60 3.89 14.92 -31.49
CA GLU A 60 3.52 14.07 -30.38
C GLU A 60 2.00 14.01 -30.40
N SER A 61 1.45 12.88 -30.80
CA SER A 61 0.06 12.53 -30.55
C SER A 61 -0.09 12.45 -29.03
N GLY A 62 -0.61 13.52 -28.44
CA GLY A 62 -0.76 13.67 -27.00
C GLY A 62 -1.83 12.76 -26.47
N GLU A 63 -1.56 11.46 -26.33
CA GLU A 63 -2.25 10.62 -25.36
C GLU A 63 -1.73 10.99 -23.98
N THR A 64 -2.57 11.64 -23.19
CA THR A 64 -2.25 11.93 -21.78
C THR A 64 -2.01 10.60 -21.10
N LYS A 65 -0.81 10.40 -20.57
CA LYS A 65 -0.48 9.19 -19.81
C LYS A 65 -1.34 9.19 -18.54
N VAL A 66 -1.88 8.05 -18.16
CA VAL A 66 -2.69 7.86 -16.94
C VAL A 66 -1.81 7.29 -15.83
N LEU A 67 -1.90 7.86 -14.63
CA LEU A 67 -1.32 7.31 -13.40
C LEU A 67 -2.43 6.64 -12.59
N LYS A 68 -2.41 5.32 -12.52
CA LYS A 68 -3.35 4.53 -11.72
C LYS A 68 -2.82 4.36 -10.31
N VAL A 69 -3.49 5.00 -9.36
CA VAL A 69 -3.14 4.98 -7.94
C VAL A 69 -4.16 4.17 -7.15
N ALA A 70 -3.73 3.10 -6.50
CA ALA A 70 -4.60 2.33 -5.63
C ALA A 70 -4.57 2.84 -4.19
N MET A 71 -5.74 2.82 -3.56
CA MET A 71 -5.96 3.12 -2.13
C MET A 71 -7.27 2.46 -1.66
N GLU A 72 -7.49 2.38 -0.34
CA GLU A 72 -8.72 1.78 0.22
C GLU A 72 -9.96 2.65 0.01
N CYS A 73 -9.79 3.98 -0.05
CA CYS A 73 -10.87 4.97 -0.01
C CYS A 73 -11.83 4.77 1.17
N GLY A 74 -11.29 4.32 2.29
CA GLY A 74 -12.01 4.06 3.53
C GLY A 74 -11.17 4.34 4.78
N TYR A 75 -10.04 5.01 4.64
CA TYR A 75 -9.01 5.23 5.67
C TYR A 75 -8.79 6.74 5.91
N ALA A 76 -9.75 7.41 6.55
CA ALA A 76 -9.59 8.81 6.94
C ALA A 76 -8.53 8.94 8.06
N PRO A 77 -7.67 9.99 8.05
CA PRO A 77 -7.67 11.13 7.14
C PRO A 77 -6.83 10.93 5.86
N TYR A 78 -6.24 9.76 5.66
CA TYR A 78 -5.39 9.48 4.52
C TYR A 78 -6.18 9.44 3.20
N ASN A 79 -7.24 8.63 3.14
CA ASN A 79 -8.08 8.51 1.95
C ASN A 79 -9.49 8.03 2.31
N TRP A 80 -10.52 8.65 1.77
CA TRP A 80 -11.93 8.27 2.01
C TRP A 80 -12.80 8.47 0.78
N THR A 81 -13.97 7.84 0.78
CA THR A 81 -15.00 8.00 -0.24
C THR A 81 -15.97 9.11 0.15
N GLN A 82 -16.34 9.97 -0.80
CA GLN A 82 -17.40 10.99 -0.66
C GLN A 82 -18.25 11.06 -1.92
N PRO A 83 -19.52 11.61 -1.82
CA PRO A 83 -20.49 11.55 -2.91
C PRO A 83 -20.26 12.58 -4.03
N ASP A 84 -19.42 13.59 -3.82
CA ASP A 84 -19.23 14.71 -4.74
C ASP A 84 -17.75 15.13 -4.82
N ASP A 85 -17.48 16.09 -5.72
CA ASP A 85 -16.15 16.63 -5.99
C ASP A 85 -15.69 17.75 -5.02
N SER A 86 -16.39 17.95 -3.91
CA SER A 86 -16.04 18.95 -2.91
C SER A 86 -14.58 18.76 -2.42
N ASN A 87 -13.96 19.84 -1.98
CA ASN A 87 -12.55 19.89 -1.57
C ASN A 87 -11.55 19.52 -2.69
N GLY A 88 -12.01 19.34 -3.92
CA GLY A 88 -11.19 18.89 -5.04
C GLY A 88 -10.94 17.38 -5.06
N ALA A 89 -11.92 16.62 -4.57
CA ALA A 89 -11.92 15.16 -4.64
C ALA A 89 -11.85 14.65 -6.09
N VAL A 90 -11.27 13.48 -6.26
CA VAL A 90 -11.00 12.84 -7.55
C VAL A 90 -11.99 11.70 -7.76
N PRO A 91 -12.60 11.55 -8.94
CA PRO A 91 -13.46 10.41 -9.23
C PRO A 91 -12.76 9.07 -8.96
N ILE A 92 -13.46 8.15 -8.31
CA ILE A 92 -13.00 6.77 -8.15
C ILE A 92 -13.34 6.01 -9.43
N ASN A 93 -12.36 5.30 -10.00
CA ASN A 93 -12.56 4.51 -11.20
C ASN A 93 -13.69 3.48 -11.01
N ASP A 94 -14.54 3.33 -12.02
CA ASP A 94 -15.68 2.42 -12.01
C ASP A 94 -16.70 2.66 -10.87
N SER A 95 -16.72 3.88 -10.30
CA SER A 95 -17.68 4.32 -9.27
C SER A 95 -18.32 5.64 -9.63
N SER A 96 -19.46 5.95 -9.01
CA SER A 96 -20.07 7.28 -9.04
C SER A 96 -19.54 8.22 -7.96
N ASP A 97 -18.69 7.70 -7.06
CA ASP A 97 -18.18 8.39 -5.91
C ASP A 97 -16.79 8.97 -6.17
N TYR A 98 -16.33 9.78 -5.23
CA TYR A 98 -15.04 10.48 -5.29
C TYR A 98 -14.17 10.08 -4.11
N ALA A 99 -12.87 10.13 -4.31
CA ALA A 99 -11.88 9.97 -3.26
C ALA A 99 -11.30 11.31 -2.84
N TYR A 100 -11.13 11.53 -1.55
CA TYR A 100 -10.38 12.64 -0.99
C TYR A 100 -9.55 12.20 0.21
N GLY A 101 -8.68 13.09 0.70
CA GLY A 101 -7.78 12.88 1.81
C GLY A 101 -6.34 13.18 1.49
N TYR A 102 -5.48 12.99 2.49
CA TYR A 102 -4.05 13.28 2.40
C TYR A 102 -3.38 12.56 1.22
N ASP A 103 -3.63 11.26 1.06
CA ASP A 103 -3.06 10.44 -0.02
C ASP A 103 -3.52 10.91 -1.40
N VAL A 104 -4.78 11.34 -1.51
CA VAL A 104 -5.32 11.89 -2.77
C VAL A 104 -4.66 13.21 -3.12
N MET A 105 -4.39 14.07 -2.12
CA MET A 105 -3.66 15.33 -2.34
C MET A 105 -2.23 15.08 -2.81
N ILE A 106 -1.55 14.09 -2.23
CA ILE A 106 -0.20 13.65 -2.65
C ILE A 106 -0.26 13.09 -4.08
N ALA A 107 -1.23 12.20 -4.37
CA ALA A 107 -1.41 11.63 -5.71
C ALA A 107 -1.61 12.70 -6.79
N LYS A 108 -2.43 13.72 -6.50
CA LYS A 108 -2.64 14.88 -7.41
C LYS A 108 -1.34 15.63 -7.68
N LYS A 109 -0.58 15.96 -6.62
CA LYS A 109 0.71 16.66 -6.80
C LYS A 109 1.68 15.87 -7.66
N ILE A 110 1.74 14.54 -7.49
CA ILE A 110 2.60 13.66 -8.28
C ILE A 110 2.12 13.61 -9.72
N ALA A 111 0.83 13.36 -9.96
CA ALA A 111 0.26 13.29 -11.31
C ALA A 111 0.46 14.60 -12.08
N ASP A 112 0.15 15.74 -11.45
CA ASP A 112 0.31 17.07 -12.05
C ASP A 112 1.78 17.36 -12.40
N ALA A 113 2.71 17.07 -11.49
CA ALA A 113 4.13 17.33 -11.70
C ALA A 113 4.75 16.43 -12.78
N LEU A 114 4.27 15.21 -12.93
CA LEU A 114 4.76 14.25 -13.93
C LEU A 114 3.97 14.29 -15.25
N GLY A 115 2.93 15.13 -15.36
CA GLY A 115 2.10 15.29 -16.56
C GLY A 115 1.20 14.09 -16.84
N TYR A 116 0.72 13.40 -15.79
CA TYR A 116 -0.23 12.30 -15.89
C TYR A 116 -1.65 12.76 -15.60
N GLU A 117 -2.64 12.08 -16.17
CA GLU A 117 -4.02 12.08 -15.70
C GLU A 117 -4.14 11.12 -14.51
N LEU A 118 -4.66 11.60 -13.37
CA LEU A 118 -4.81 10.79 -12.18
C LEU A 118 -6.06 9.91 -12.25
N GLN A 119 -5.90 8.61 -12.03
CA GLN A 119 -6.97 7.66 -11.88
C GLN A 119 -6.88 6.96 -10.52
N ILE A 120 -7.87 7.17 -9.66
CA ILE A 120 -7.96 6.50 -8.36
C ILE A 120 -8.64 5.14 -8.52
N VAL A 121 -7.99 4.07 -8.04
CA VAL A 121 -8.49 2.71 -8.04
C VAL A 121 -8.74 2.28 -6.60
N LYS A 122 -10.00 2.08 -6.24
CA LYS A 122 -10.39 1.61 -4.90
C LYS A 122 -10.20 0.10 -4.81
N LEU A 123 -9.43 -0.35 -3.81
CA LEU A 123 -9.17 -1.76 -3.52
C LEU A 123 -9.20 -1.99 -2.01
N ASP A 124 -9.51 -3.23 -1.62
CA ASP A 124 -9.33 -3.66 -0.23
C ASP A 124 -7.84 -3.70 0.14
N TRP A 125 -7.52 -3.48 1.42
CA TRP A 125 -6.15 -3.39 1.94
C TRP A 125 -5.24 -4.52 1.46
N ASP A 126 -5.69 -5.78 1.60
CA ASP A 126 -4.91 -6.97 1.24
C ASP A 126 -4.64 -7.09 -0.28
N SER A 127 -5.38 -6.34 -1.10
CA SER A 127 -5.26 -6.34 -2.55
C SER A 127 -4.28 -5.28 -3.08
N LEU A 128 -3.85 -4.31 -2.26
CA LEU A 128 -3.02 -3.18 -2.69
C LEU A 128 -1.64 -3.63 -3.20
N VAL A 129 -0.88 -4.36 -2.38
CA VAL A 129 0.45 -4.86 -2.78
C VAL A 129 0.37 -5.83 -3.97
N PRO A 130 -0.53 -6.82 -4.00
CA PRO A 130 -0.72 -7.66 -5.18
C PRO A 130 -1.06 -6.89 -6.46
N ALA A 131 -1.85 -5.82 -6.39
CA ALA A 131 -2.22 -5.02 -7.56
C ALA A 131 -1.03 -4.28 -8.16
N VAL A 132 -0.16 -3.69 -7.33
CA VAL A 132 1.05 -3.01 -7.83
C VAL A 132 2.11 -4.01 -8.30
N GLN A 133 2.24 -5.17 -7.65
CA GLN A 133 3.14 -6.24 -8.11
C GLN A 133 2.77 -6.76 -9.50
N SER A 134 1.48 -6.93 -9.78
CA SER A 134 0.99 -7.41 -11.08
C SER A 134 0.98 -6.34 -12.18
N GLY A 135 1.22 -5.06 -11.83
CA GLY A 135 1.10 -3.94 -12.76
C GLY A 135 -0.36 -3.60 -13.13
N THR A 136 -1.34 -4.03 -12.34
CA THR A 136 -2.75 -3.64 -12.49
C THR A 136 -2.92 -2.16 -12.18
N VAL A 137 -2.14 -1.65 -11.22
CA VAL A 137 -1.98 -0.23 -10.90
C VAL A 137 -0.51 0.15 -10.96
N ASP A 138 -0.22 1.44 -11.13
CA ASP A 138 1.15 1.94 -11.26
C ASP A 138 1.81 2.12 -9.90
N CYS A 139 1.04 2.57 -8.90
CA CYS A 139 1.52 2.73 -7.53
C CYS A 139 0.38 2.58 -6.51
N VAL A 140 0.77 2.46 -5.24
CA VAL A 140 -0.13 2.50 -4.08
C VAL A 140 0.24 3.70 -3.22
N ILE A 141 -0.75 4.54 -2.91
CA ILE A 141 -0.66 5.64 -1.94
C ILE A 141 -1.80 5.45 -0.95
N ALA A 142 -1.52 4.84 0.18
CA ALA A 142 -2.55 4.33 1.09
C ALA A 142 -2.10 4.28 2.56
N GLY A 143 -1.27 5.21 3.01
CA GLY A 143 -0.77 5.20 4.38
C GLY A 143 0.10 3.98 4.71
N GLN A 144 0.77 3.36 3.72
CA GLN A 144 1.52 2.14 3.92
C GLN A 144 2.87 2.37 4.58
N SER A 145 3.15 1.66 5.69
CA SER A 145 4.50 1.61 6.28
C SER A 145 5.49 0.92 5.36
N ILE A 146 6.71 1.44 5.33
CA ILE A 146 7.85 0.87 4.59
C ILE A 146 8.45 -0.25 5.45
N THR A 147 7.88 -1.45 5.38
CA THR A 147 8.40 -2.60 6.13
C THR A 147 9.37 -3.42 5.30
N SER A 148 10.32 -4.08 5.98
CA SER A 148 11.28 -4.98 5.31
C SER A 148 10.57 -6.11 4.54
N GLU A 149 9.44 -6.63 5.05
CA GLU A 149 8.65 -7.64 4.36
C GLU A 149 8.07 -7.09 3.05
N ARG A 150 7.49 -5.88 3.06
CA ARG A 150 6.95 -5.24 1.85
C ARG A 150 8.06 -4.90 0.85
N LEU A 151 9.24 -4.50 1.34
CA LEU A 151 10.42 -4.23 0.50
C LEU A 151 10.92 -5.48 -0.25
N GLU A 152 10.60 -6.69 0.18
CA GLU A 152 10.87 -7.89 -0.61
C GLU A 152 9.98 -7.97 -1.86
N MET A 153 8.79 -7.41 -1.81
CA MET A 153 7.74 -7.54 -2.83
C MET A 153 7.65 -6.35 -3.78
N VAL A 154 7.87 -5.13 -3.29
CA VAL A 154 7.70 -3.86 -4.01
C VAL A 154 8.86 -2.92 -3.69
N ASP A 155 9.01 -1.85 -4.47
CA ASP A 155 9.92 -0.75 -4.11
C ASP A 155 9.10 0.41 -3.53
N PHE A 156 9.71 1.17 -2.61
CA PHE A 156 9.07 2.31 -1.96
C PHE A 156 9.79 3.62 -2.28
N SER A 157 9.01 4.69 -2.33
CA SER A 157 9.54 6.05 -2.34
C SER A 157 10.25 6.40 -1.03
N THR A 158 10.92 7.54 -1.01
CA THR A 158 11.21 8.22 0.25
C THR A 158 9.91 8.44 1.02
N PRO A 159 9.96 8.46 2.37
CA PRO A 159 8.76 8.71 3.17
C PRO A 159 8.06 10.02 2.80
N TYR A 160 6.74 10.00 2.73
CA TYR A 160 5.91 11.18 2.57
C TYR A 160 5.14 11.54 3.84
N TYR A 161 5.23 10.71 4.88
CA TYR A 161 4.76 10.98 6.23
C TYR A 161 5.48 10.10 7.26
N TYR A 162 5.55 10.59 8.51
CA TYR A 162 6.06 9.85 9.67
C TYR A 162 4.96 9.85 10.73
N ALA A 163 4.41 8.69 11.03
CA ALA A 163 3.28 8.56 11.93
C ALA A 163 3.69 7.92 13.26
N SER A 164 3.47 8.61 14.39
CA SER A 164 3.59 8.00 15.70
C SER A 164 2.55 6.91 15.90
N VAL A 165 2.91 5.83 16.58
CA VAL A 165 1.97 4.78 17.01
C VAL A 165 1.32 5.20 18.32
N VAL A 166 0.01 5.08 18.42
CA VAL A 166 -0.76 5.46 19.60
C VAL A 166 -1.83 4.43 19.93
N GLY A 167 -2.25 4.39 21.21
CA GLY A 167 -3.47 3.72 21.61
C GLY A 167 -4.69 4.63 21.45
N LEU A 168 -5.84 4.06 21.15
CA LEU A 168 -7.13 4.75 21.18
C LEU A 168 -8.09 3.95 22.06
N VAL A 169 -8.72 4.62 23.02
CA VAL A 169 -9.64 4.04 24.02
C VAL A 169 -10.88 4.91 24.14
N LYS A 170 -11.91 4.40 24.82
CA LYS A 170 -13.00 5.28 25.27
C LYS A 170 -12.57 6.12 26.44
N ALA A 171 -12.99 7.38 26.49
CA ALA A 171 -12.60 8.36 27.53
C ALA A 171 -13.08 7.97 28.94
N ASP A 172 -14.14 7.18 29.05
CA ASP A 172 -14.68 6.62 30.28
C ASP A 172 -14.32 5.14 30.48
N GLY A 173 -13.49 4.57 29.59
CA GLY A 173 -13.04 3.18 29.62
C GLY A 173 -11.99 2.89 30.68
N PRO A 174 -11.70 1.60 30.90
CA PRO A 174 -10.81 1.15 31.97
C PRO A 174 -9.35 1.62 31.81
N TYR A 175 -8.93 1.95 30.60
CA TYR A 175 -7.56 2.33 30.25
C TYR A 175 -7.42 3.84 29.93
N ALA A 176 -8.47 4.66 30.14
CA ALA A 176 -8.46 6.07 29.79
C ALA A 176 -7.36 6.90 30.49
N GLU A 177 -6.85 6.45 31.63
CA GLU A 177 -5.81 7.15 32.40
C GLU A 177 -4.43 6.47 32.28
N ALA A 178 -4.25 5.54 31.33
CA ALA A 178 -2.96 4.90 31.07
C ALA A 178 -1.90 5.92 30.65
N LYS A 179 -0.68 5.75 31.12
CA LYS A 179 0.47 6.68 30.90
C LYS A 179 1.65 5.99 30.23
N GLY A 180 1.54 4.69 29.99
CA GLY A 180 2.52 3.86 29.34
C GLY A 180 1.93 2.50 28.99
N LEU A 181 2.71 1.74 28.24
CA LEU A 181 2.36 0.42 27.76
C LEU A 181 2.05 -0.56 28.90
N SER A 182 2.78 -0.44 30.02
CA SER A 182 2.59 -1.28 31.22
C SER A 182 1.21 -1.11 31.88
N ASP A 183 0.58 0.06 31.75
CA ASP A 183 -0.77 0.34 32.26
C ASP A 183 -1.86 -0.38 31.43
N LEU A 184 -1.53 -0.86 30.22
CA LEU A 184 -2.45 -1.57 29.32
C LEU A 184 -2.53 -3.08 29.57
N LYS A 185 -1.85 -3.58 30.60
CA LYS A 185 -1.82 -4.99 30.93
C LYS A 185 -3.21 -5.61 31.00
N GLY A 186 -3.40 -6.71 30.26
CA GLY A 186 -4.66 -7.47 30.22
C GLY A 186 -5.77 -6.83 29.39
N ALA A 187 -5.49 -5.76 28.63
CA ALA A 187 -6.46 -5.10 27.79
C ALA A 187 -7.02 -6.06 26.72
N THR A 188 -8.34 -5.97 26.50
CA THR A 188 -8.96 -6.55 25.32
C THR A 188 -8.69 -5.61 24.15
N CYS A 189 -7.92 -6.04 23.16
CA CYS A 189 -7.43 -5.15 22.10
C CYS A 189 -7.50 -5.78 20.71
N THR A 190 -7.58 -4.93 19.70
CA THR A 190 -7.49 -5.32 18.29
C THR A 190 -6.84 -4.20 17.48
N SER A 191 -6.57 -4.48 16.21
CA SER A 191 -6.17 -3.50 15.21
C SER A 191 -6.45 -4.02 13.80
N GLN A 192 -6.01 -3.30 12.77
CA GLN A 192 -6.21 -3.70 11.39
C GLN A 192 -5.26 -4.83 10.99
N LEU A 193 -5.78 -5.78 10.22
CA LEU A 193 -5.06 -6.93 9.67
C LEU A 193 -3.87 -6.48 8.79
N GLY A 194 -2.74 -7.19 8.90
CA GLY A 194 -1.57 -6.94 8.05
C GLY A 194 -0.90 -5.58 8.28
N THR A 195 -1.06 -5.01 9.48
CA THR A 195 -0.40 -3.78 9.91
C THR A 195 0.58 -4.05 11.04
N ILE A 196 1.58 -3.18 11.18
CA ILE A 196 2.50 -3.21 12.33
C ILE A 196 1.76 -3.06 13.66
N TRP A 197 0.62 -2.40 13.67
CA TRP A 197 -0.17 -2.20 14.88
C TRP A 197 -0.66 -3.52 15.45
N TYR A 198 -1.17 -4.41 14.58
CA TYR A 198 -1.65 -5.73 14.99
C TYR A 198 -0.51 -6.70 15.23
N ASP A 199 0.46 -6.78 14.30
CA ASP A 199 1.47 -7.83 14.28
C ASP A 199 2.66 -7.53 15.20
N VAL A 200 3.00 -6.25 15.41
CA VAL A 200 4.17 -5.82 16.19
C VAL A 200 3.78 -5.16 17.50
N CYS A 201 2.79 -4.25 17.51
CA CYS A 201 2.48 -3.45 18.69
C CYS A 201 1.61 -4.21 19.72
N LEU A 202 0.52 -4.85 19.30
CA LEU A 202 -0.36 -5.58 20.25
C LEU A 202 0.36 -6.66 21.05
N PRO A 203 1.30 -7.45 20.50
CA PRO A 203 2.06 -8.45 21.26
C PRO A 203 2.94 -7.88 22.37
N GLN A 204 3.22 -6.57 22.37
CA GLN A 204 4.02 -5.92 23.42
C GLN A 204 3.21 -5.63 24.69
N ILE A 205 1.89 -5.70 24.63
CA ILE A 205 1.01 -5.47 25.79
C ILE A 205 0.97 -6.76 26.64
N GLU A 206 1.44 -6.67 27.88
CA GLU A 206 1.52 -7.81 28.79
C GLU A 206 0.11 -8.41 29.07
N ASP A 207 -0.04 -9.71 28.91
CA ASP A 207 -1.28 -10.45 29.14
C ASP A 207 -2.48 -9.95 28.30
N ALA A 208 -2.25 -9.28 27.17
CA ALA A 208 -3.31 -8.77 26.30
C ALA A 208 -4.26 -9.89 25.83
N ASN A 209 -5.56 -9.58 25.81
CA ASN A 209 -6.58 -10.40 25.19
C ASN A 209 -6.80 -9.93 23.75
N VAL A 210 -5.88 -10.31 22.85
CA VAL A 210 -5.92 -9.88 21.44
C VAL A 210 -7.09 -10.53 20.73
N GLN A 211 -8.00 -9.70 20.23
CA GLN A 211 -9.15 -10.11 19.42
C GLN A 211 -8.75 -10.30 17.96
N PRO A 212 -9.56 -11.01 17.13
CA PRO A 212 -9.29 -11.11 15.70
C PRO A 212 -9.07 -9.74 15.06
N ALA A 213 -8.09 -9.66 14.15
CA ALA A 213 -7.80 -8.46 13.41
C ALA A 213 -9.01 -7.98 12.60
N GLN A 214 -9.11 -6.67 12.40
CA GLN A 214 -10.18 -6.05 11.63
C GLN A 214 -9.73 -5.86 10.18
N GLU A 215 -10.66 -5.98 9.25
CA GLU A 215 -10.35 -5.92 7.80
C GLU A 215 -10.03 -4.49 7.31
N SER A 216 -10.48 -3.46 8.05
CA SER A 216 -10.28 -2.05 7.69
C SER A 216 -10.23 -1.14 8.92
N ALA A 217 -9.71 0.09 8.75
CA ALA A 217 -9.68 1.11 9.80
C ALA A 217 -11.08 1.45 10.33
N PRO A 218 -12.14 1.66 9.51
CA PRO A 218 -13.50 1.84 10.03
C PRO A 218 -14.00 0.67 10.88
N ALA A 219 -13.71 -0.58 10.47
CA ALA A 219 -14.11 -1.76 11.24
C ALA A 219 -13.43 -1.80 12.62
N MET A 220 -12.17 -1.38 12.69
CA MET A 220 -11.41 -1.23 13.92
C MET A 220 -12.04 -0.19 14.86
N LEU A 221 -12.40 1.00 14.35
CA LEU A 221 -13.07 2.05 15.12
C LEU A 221 -14.45 1.58 15.63
N VAL A 222 -15.24 0.90 14.80
CA VAL A 222 -16.52 0.32 15.20
C VAL A 222 -16.35 -0.76 16.29
N ALA A 223 -15.25 -1.51 16.28
CA ALA A 223 -14.97 -2.49 17.35
C ALA A 223 -14.79 -1.81 18.70
N LEU A 224 -14.08 -0.67 18.76
CA LEU A 224 -13.91 0.15 19.95
C LEU A 224 -15.23 0.82 20.36
N GLU A 225 -15.93 1.44 19.41
CA GLU A 225 -17.18 2.17 19.65
C GLU A 225 -18.27 1.25 20.24
N SER A 226 -18.33 0.01 19.77
CA SER A 226 -19.34 -0.99 20.22
C SER A 226 -18.92 -1.80 21.45
N ASP A 227 -17.88 -1.39 22.19
CA ASP A 227 -17.35 -2.09 23.38
C ASP A 227 -16.95 -3.56 23.13
N ARG A 228 -16.59 -3.91 21.88
CA ARG A 228 -16.03 -5.24 21.57
C ARG A 228 -14.56 -5.34 21.92
N THR A 229 -13.92 -4.21 22.09
CA THR A 229 -12.53 -4.07 22.51
C THR A 229 -12.41 -2.85 23.42
N ASP A 230 -11.43 -2.87 24.33
CA ASP A 230 -11.15 -1.76 25.23
C ASP A 230 -10.13 -0.78 24.63
N LEU A 231 -9.32 -1.28 23.68
CA LEU A 231 -8.19 -0.58 23.10
C LEU A 231 -8.02 -0.99 21.64
N ILE A 232 -7.72 -0.03 20.79
CA ILE A 232 -7.12 -0.26 19.49
C ILE A 232 -5.77 0.46 19.40
N VAL A 233 -4.86 -0.06 18.59
CA VAL A 233 -3.58 0.57 18.27
C VAL A 233 -3.63 1.04 16.82
N THR A 234 -3.21 2.28 16.59
CA THR A 234 -3.22 2.92 15.26
C THR A 234 -2.16 4.02 15.20
N ASP A 235 -2.13 4.80 14.12
CA ASP A 235 -1.31 6.01 14.03
C ASP A 235 -2.00 7.26 14.58
N MET A 236 -1.20 8.28 14.86
CA MET A 236 -1.69 9.55 15.41
C MET A 236 -2.71 10.25 14.50
N PRO A 237 -2.51 10.39 13.16
CA PRO A 237 -3.51 11.01 12.28
C PRO A 237 -4.87 10.31 12.33
N THR A 238 -4.89 8.98 12.26
CA THR A 238 -6.13 8.18 12.36
C THR A 238 -6.79 8.36 13.72
N ALA A 239 -6.02 8.36 14.80
CA ALA A 239 -6.57 8.59 16.15
C ALA A 239 -7.14 10.01 16.31
N MET A 240 -6.47 11.03 15.76
CA MET A 240 -6.98 12.41 15.75
C MET A 240 -8.29 12.52 14.97
N ALA A 241 -8.33 11.90 13.79
CA ALA A 241 -9.51 11.82 12.95
C ALA A 241 -10.67 11.12 13.68
N ALA A 242 -10.37 10.00 14.34
CA ALA A 242 -11.35 9.25 15.15
C ALA A 242 -11.94 10.09 16.28
N CYS A 243 -11.12 10.88 17.01
CA CYS A 243 -11.61 11.73 18.08
C CYS A 243 -12.50 12.90 17.59
N VAL A 244 -12.39 13.30 16.32
CA VAL A 244 -13.32 14.26 15.70
C VAL A 244 -14.67 13.58 15.42
N ALA A 245 -14.65 12.36 14.90
CA ALA A 245 -15.83 11.58 14.56
C ALA A 245 -16.55 11.00 15.80
N TYR A 246 -15.78 10.58 16.80
CA TYR A 246 -16.24 9.97 18.05
C TYR A 246 -15.67 10.74 19.25
N PRO A 247 -16.35 11.79 19.74
CA PRO A 247 -15.85 12.68 20.79
C PRO A 247 -15.64 12.02 22.15
N ASP A 248 -16.14 10.82 22.37
CA ASP A 248 -15.95 9.99 23.55
C ASP A 248 -14.70 9.09 23.49
N MET A 249 -13.97 9.13 22.38
CA MET A 249 -12.66 8.48 22.28
C MET A 249 -11.53 9.36 22.80
N LYS A 250 -10.48 8.71 23.29
CA LYS A 250 -9.31 9.35 23.88
C LYS A 250 -8.03 8.70 23.36
N ILE A 251 -7.10 9.55 22.92
CA ILE A 251 -5.77 9.13 22.47
C ILE A 251 -4.88 8.87 23.69
N LEU A 252 -4.17 7.76 23.66
CA LEU A 252 -3.08 7.43 24.55
C LEU A 252 -1.78 7.54 23.76
N ASP A 253 -1.09 8.65 23.96
CA ASP A 253 0.21 8.94 23.33
C ASP A 253 1.32 8.71 24.34
N PHE A 254 2.14 7.70 24.10
CA PHE A 254 3.29 7.34 24.93
C PHE A 254 4.60 7.79 24.29
N THR A 255 4.55 8.47 23.14
CA THR A 255 5.72 8.89 22.36
C THR A 255 6.76 9.62 23.22
N GLY A 256 7.99 9.11 23.18
CA GLY A 256 9.10 9.69 23.92
C GLY A 256 9.17 9.34 25.40
N THR A 257 8.31 8.45 25.88
CA THR A 257 8.44 7.84 27.22
C THR A 257 9.32 6.58 27.16
N GLU A 258 9.78 6.10 28.33
CA GLU A 258 10.50 4.81 28.42
C GLU A 258 9.54 3.61 28.32
N ASP A 259 8.22 3.83 28.35
CA ASP A 259 7.16 2.83 28.37
C ASP A 259 6.22 3.03 27.17
N ASP A 260 6.83 3.10 25.99
CA ASP A 260 6.20 3.29 24.67
C ASP A 260 6.25 1.98 23.86
N PHE A 261 5.50 1.94 22.76
CA PHE A 261 5.62 0.87 21.77
C PHE A 261 7.02 0.88 21.15
N ALA A 262 7.70 -0.27 21.21
CA ALA A 262 8.99 -0.44 20.57
C ALA A 262 8.76 -0.74 19.08
N VAL A 263 8.84 0.30 18.26
CA VAL A 263 8.77 0.22 16.80
C VAL A 263 10.03 0.82 16.19
N SER A 264 10.45 0.30 15.04
CA SER A 264 11.58 0.86 14.31
C SER A 264 11.17 2.14 13.56
N GLU A 265 12.14 2.97 13.24
CA GLU A 265 11.89 4.15 12.39
C GLU A 265 11.32 3.75 11.02
N GLU A 266 11.71 2.60 10.47
CA GLU A 266 11.18 2.06 9.22
C GLU A 266 9.70 1.73 9.33
N GLU A 267 9.23 1.22 10.46
CA GLU A 267 7.85 0.81 10.67
C GLU A 267 6.88 1.99 10.80
N ILE A 268 7.36 3.17 11.18
CA ILE A 268 6.55 4.40 11.26
C ILE A 268 6.63 5.26 9.99
N ASN A 269 7.56 4.97 9.08
CA ASN A 269 7.69 5.66 7.80
C ASN A 269 6.57 5.23 6.86
N ILE A 270 5.90 6.20 6.25
CA ILE A 270 4.84 5.95 5.27
C ILE A 270 5.36 6.32 3.88
N GLY A 271 5.31 5.37 2.95
CA GLY A 271 5.85 5.51 1.61
C GLY A 271 4.88 5.09 0.51
N ILE A 272 5.20 5.50 -0.70
CA ILE A 272 4.47 5.15 -1.91
C ILE A 272 5.10 3.90 -2.50
N SER A 273 4.34 2.81 -2.65
CA SER A 273 4.87 1.61 -3.26
C SER A 273 4.63 1.57 -4.77
N VAL A 274 5.66 1.12 -5.49
CA VAL A 274 5.67 0.90 -6.93
C VAL A 274 6.08 -0.54 -7.24
N GLN A 275 5.79 -1.01 -8.46
CA GLN A 275 6.26 -2.32 -8.89
C GLN A 275 7.79 -2.41 -8.78
N LYS A 276 8.27 -3.55 -8.30
CA LYS A 276 9.71 -3.80 -8.13
C LYS A 276 10.49 -3.57 -9.40
N GLY A 277 11.50 -2.69 -9.33
CA GLY A 277 12.35 -2.32 -10.46
C GLY A 277 11.76 -1.23 -11.38
N ASN A 278 10.60 -0.66 -11.09
CA ASN A 278 10.06 0.51 -11.81
C ASN A 278 10.75 1.80 -11.34
N THR A 279 12.04 1.94 -11.69
CA THR A 279 12.87 3.05 -11.24
C THR A 279 12.46 4.38 -11.86
N GLU A 280 11.92 4.39 -13.09
CA GLU A 280 11.48 5.62 -13.77
C GLU A 280 10.37 6.31 -12.98
N LEU A 281 9.33 5.58 -12.64
CA LEU A 281 8.21 6.13 -11.85
C LEU A 281 8.67 6.49 -10.43
N LEU A 282 9.48 5.63 -9.80
CA LEU A 282 9.99 5.84 -8.45
C LEU A 282 10.84 7.12 -8.34
N ASP A 283 11.75 7.34 -9.29
CA ASP A 283 12.60 8.54 -9.36
C ASP A 283 11.74 9.79 -9.58
N GLY A 284 10.73 9.71 -10.44
CA GLY A 284 9.75 10.77 -10.65
C GLY A 284 9.01 11.13 -9.37
N ILE A 285 8.45 10.15 -8.67
CA ILE A 285 7.78 10.33 -7.37
C ILE A 285 8.72 10.97 -6.35
N ASN A 286 9.93 10.42 -6.19
CA ASN A 286 10.92 10.93 -5.24
C ASN A 286 11.34 12.38 -5.55
N SER A 287 11.43 12.75 -6.84
CA SER A 287 11.72 14.12 -7.23
C SER A 287 10.62 15.10 -6.80
N VAL A 288 9.36 14.70 -6.89
CA VAL A 288 8.22 15.51 -6.42
C VAL A 288 8.24 15.64 -4.91
N LEU A 289 8.41 14.52 -4.18
CA LEU A 289 8.44 14.52 -2.72
C LEU A 289 9.61 15.36 -2.17
N ALA A 290 10.79 15.29 -2.80
CA ALA A 290 11.95 16.09 -2.43
C ALA A 290 11.76 17.61 -2.60
N GLY A 291 10.81 18.03 -3.42
CA GLY A 291 10.41 19.43 -3.59
C GLY A 291 9.44 19.93 -2.52
N MET A 292 8.95 19.06 -1.64
CA MET A 292 8.01 19.40 -0.56
C MET A 292 8.73 19.55 0.77
N THR A 293 8.22 20.44 1.61
CA THR A 293 8.74 20.66 2.98
C THR A 293 7.90 19.87 3.99
N VAL A 294 8.43 19.69 5.20
CA VAL A 294 7.67 19.09 6.32
C VAL A 294 6.39 19.88 6.59
N GLU A 295 6.44 21.21 6.50
CA GLU A 295 5.27 22.09 6.68
C GLU A 295 4.21 21.87 5.60
N ASP A 296 4.60 21.55 4.35
CA ASP A 296 3.66 21.18 3.28
C ASP A 296 2.91 19.90 3.63
N PHE A 297 3.64 18.86 4.07
CA PHE A 297 3.05 17.60 4.49
C PHE A 297 2.10 17.75 5.68
N ASP A 298 2.53 18.46 6.72
CA ASP A 298 1.72 18.71 7.92
C ASP A 298 0.46 19.51 7.59
N SER A 299 0.58 20.55 6.75
CA SER A 299 -0.58 21.36 6.34
C SER A 299 -1.62 20.55 5.58
N MET A 300 -1.18 19.66 4.68
CA MET A 300 -2.08 18.78 3.93
C MET A 300 -2.77 17.76 4.86
N MET A 301 -2.06 17.22 5.83
CA MET A 301 -2.65 16.31 6.81
C MET A 301 -3.69 17.03 7.69
N GLN A 302 -3.39 18.23 8.17
CA GLN A 302 -4.33 19.04 8.95
C GLN A 302 -5.57 19.44 8.13
N GLU A 303 -5.40 19.76 6.85
CA GLU A 303 -6.51 19.99 5.93
C GLU A 303 -7.40 18.76 5.83
N ALA A 304 -6.81 17.57 5.58
CA ALA A 304 -7.54 16.31 5.49
C ALA A 304 -8.35 16.04 6.77
N ILE A 305 -7.73 16.16 7.95
CA ILE A 305 -8.41 15.98 9.25
C ILE A 305 -9.59 16.95 9.40
N SER A 306 -9.43 18.21 8.94
CA SER A 306 -10.45 19.24 9.12
C SER A 306 -11.71 19.07 8.28
N VAL A 307 -11.60 18.39 7.12
CA VAL A 307 -12.68 18.24 6.14
C VAL A 307 -13.17 16.81 5.96
N GLN A 308 -12.60 15.86 6.72
CA GLN A 308 -13.05 14.46 6.66
C GLN A 308 -14.53 14.33 7.00
N PRO A 309 -15.25 13.37 6.40
CA PRO A 309 -16.62 13.11 6.79
C PRO A 309 -16.66 12.65 8.26
N LEU A 310 -17.55 13.24 9.04
CA LEU A 310 -17.85 12.74 10.38
C LEU A 310 -18.53 11.37 10.23
N ALA A 311 -18.27 10.46 11.16
CA ALA A 311 -18.99 9.20 11.20
C ALA A 311 -20.48 9.47 11.36
N GLU A 312 -21.32 8.96 10.42
CA GLU A 312 -22.77 9.04 10.49
C GLU A 312 -23.35 7.92 11.40
#